data_f2bf9ef83c04e1bfb9c23a01151a5894
#
_entry.id   f2bf9ef83c04e1bfb9c23a01151a5894
#
_cell.length_a   1.000
_cell.length_b   1.000
_cell.length_c   1.000
_cell.angle_alpha   90.00
_cell.angle_beta   90.00
_cell.angle_gamma   90.00
#
_symmetry.space_group_name_H-M   'P 1'
#
loop_
_entity.id
_entity.type
_entity.pdbx_description
1 polymer ?
#
loop_
_entity_poly.entity_id
_entity_poly.type
_entity_poly.pdbx_seq_one_letter_code
_entity_poly.pdbx_strand_id
1 'polypeptide(L)'
;MTHTKLLVWSCVSLALCVRAFAAAPTDIVIDDQKVFPESLGSTPDGTLYIGGSSTGRIYRAEPGQTRAETWISKESGDFHLVLGVLADPATNTLWVCDNDLDAKTATLKTFALKSGNKRKFYLFPGGGLCNDITLKAHAAYITDTINGRILKLAPGSGELSVWYNDPSDPSLDGIVWAKDGKLYTNTYDSNHLIRINVNPDGSAGKATVLSTDLPLYQPDALRLSTDGRILMIEGQGRPGAGLKEGRLDEVVIHGDSATIKVLKSGFELPAAVTPVGNIAWVLEAKFDYQRNDDLKGKDPGTFHAYAVPVP
;
A
#
# COMPACT_ATOMS: atom_id res chain seq x y z
N MET A 1 -61.67 0.65 -60.82
CA MET A 1 -61.54 0.68 -59.38
C MET A 1 -60.10 0.39 -58.99
N THR A 2 -59.32 1.43 -58.79
CA THR A 2 -57.89 1.37 -58.51
C THR A 2 -57.67 1.57 -57.03
N HIS A 3 -57.18 0.53 -56.32
CA HIS A 3 -56.81 0.62 -54.91
C HIS A 3 -55.37 1.11 -54.73
N THR A 4 -55.19 2.27 -54.22
CA THR A 4 -53.90 2.84 -53.82
C THR A 4 -53.57 2.38 -52.38
N LYS A 5 -52.50 1.58 -52.21
CA LYS A 5 -51.96 1.21 -50.89
C LYS A 5 -51.02 2.27 -50.37
N LEU A 6 -51.33 2.95 -49.26
CA LEU A 6 -50.40 3.78 -48.52
C LEU A 6 -49.44 2.90 -47.74
N LEU A 7 -48.13 3.04 -47.98
CA LEU A 7 -47.08 2.53 -47.10
C LEU A 7 -46.78 3.61 -46.01
N VAL A 8 -47.02 3.26 -44.75
CA VAL A 8 -46.59 4.05 -43.59
C VAL A 8 -45.22 3.57 -43.17
N TRP A 9 -44.21 4.43 -43.32
CA TRP A 9 -42.86 4.21 -42.79
C TRP A 9 -42.82 4.68 -41.34
N SER A 10 -42.63 3.75 -40.38
CA SER A 10 -42.34 4.05 -39.00
C SER A 10 -40.85 4.28 -38.84
N CYS A 11 -40.45 5.54 -38.62
CA CYS A 11 -39.06 5.82 -38.20
C CYS A 11 -38.90 5.49 -36.72
N VAL A 12 -38.18 4.41 -36.44
CA VAL A 12 -37.73 4.08 -35.08
C VAL A 12 -36.46 4.88 -34.80
N SER A 13 -36.55 5.95 -34.02
CA SER A 13 -35.42 6.73 -33.56
C SER A 13 -34.71 5.98 -32.43
N LEU A 14 -33.55 5.39 -32.73
CA LEU A 14 -32.66 4.79 -31.74
C LEU A 14 -31.96 5.90 -30.98
N ALA A 15 -32.39 6.25 -29.79
CA ALA A 15 -31.68 7.16 -28.89
C ALA A 15 -30.45 6.44 -28.33
N LEU A 16 -29.25 6.75 -28.86
CA LEU A 16 -27.99 6.36 -28.24
C LEU A 16 -27.83 7.17 -26.94
N CYS A 17 -28.06 6.52 -25.78
CA CYS A 17 -27.63 7.05 -24.49
C CYS A 17 -26.09 7.00 -24.43
N VAL A 18 -25.42 8.07 -24.82
CA VAL A 18 -24.01 8.28 -24.53
C VAL A 18 -23.90 8.52 -23.01
N ARG A 19 -23.50 7.48 -22.28
CA ARG A 19 -23.09 7.67 -20.88
C ARG A 19 -21.79 8.46 -20.91
N ALA A 20 -21.84 9.73 -20.49
CA ALA A 20 -20.64 10.48 -20.17
C ALA A 20 -19.98 9.78 -18.97
N PHE A 21 -18.86 9.11 -19.19
CA PHE A 21 -18.00 8.67 -18.10
C PHE A 21 -17.40 9.93 -17.48
N ALA A 22 -17.73 10.20 -16.21
CA ALA A 22 -16.99 11.19 -15.46
C ALA A 22 -15.50 10.82 -15.49
N ALA A 23 -14.63 11.81 -15.66
CA ALA A 23 -13.21 11.59 -15.56
C ALA A 23 -12.91 10.95 -14.19
N ALA A 24 -12.03 9.95 -14.16
CA ALA A 24 -11.61 9.35 -12.90
C ALA A 24 -11.01 10.43 -11.98
N PRO A 25 -11.28 10.41 -10.67
CA PRO A 25 -10.72 11.38 -9.75
C PRO A 25 -9.19 11.28 -9.77
N THR A 26 -8.53 12.44 -9.69
CA THR A 26 -7.06 12.54 -9.62
C THR A 26 -6.58 12.69 -8.17
N ASP A 27 -7.50 12.85 -7.24
CA ASP A 27 -7.28 13.13 -5.83
C ASP A 27 -8.43 12.56 -5.00
N ILE A 28 -8.08 11.87 -3.91
CA ILE A 28 -9.03 11.37 -2.91
C ILE A 28 -8.66 11.97 -1.56
N VAL A 29 -9.59 12.74 -1.00
CA VAL A 29 -9.47 13.30 0.35
C VAL A 29 -9.88 12.26 1.38
N ILE A 30 -9.11 12.12 2.46
CA ILE A 30 -9.52 11.31 3.61
C ILE A 30 -10.40 12.16 4.51
N ASP A 31 -11.64 11.73 4.71
CA ASP A 31 -12.67 12.51 5.41
C ASP A 31 -12.56 12.36 6.93
N ASP A 32 -11.40 12.72 7.47
CA ASP A 32 -11.13 12.75 8.91
C ASP A 32 -9.93 13.67 9.23
N GLN A 33 -9.73 14.01 10.49
CA GLN A 33 -8.66 14.87 10.96
C GLN A 33 -7.54 14.07 11.63
N LYS A 34 -6.30 14.57 11.52
CA LYS A 34 -5.12 13.98 12.17
C LYS A 34 -4.97 12.48 11.93
N VAL A 35 -5.31 12.04 10.72
CA VAL A 35 -5.30 10.63 10.32
C VAL A 35 -3.88 10.09 10.30
N PHE A 36 -2.93 10.88 9.77
CA PHE A 36 -1.56 10.45 9.50
C PHE A 36 -1.56 9.05 8.88
N PRO A 37 -2.13 8.90 7.68
CA PRO A 37 -2.32 7.60 7.08
C PRO A 37 -0.97 7.03 6.67
N GLU A 38 -0.78 5.73 6.90
CA GLU A 38 0.51 5.10 6.64
C GLU A 38 0.45 4.10 5.49
N SER A 39 -0.69 3.46 5.26
CA SER A 39 -0.76 2.45 4.22
C SER A 39 -1.98 2.55 3.31
N LEU A 40 -1.82 1.99 2.11
CA LEU A 40 -2.78 2.05 1.03
C LEU A 40 -2.83 0.71 0.28
N GLY A 41 -4.01 0.11 0.26
CA GLY A 41 -4.31 -1.07 -0.57
C GLY A 41 -5.39 -0.76 -1.59
N SER A 42 -5.45 -1.54 -2.67
CA SER A 42 -6.49 -1.40 -3.70
C SER A 42 -7.00 -2.73 -4.20
N THR A 43 -8.19 -2.70 -4.78
CA THR A 43 -8.71 -3.78 -5.61
C THR A 43 -8.68 -3.41 -7.09
N PRO A 44 -8.68 -4.38 -8.01
CA PRO A 44 -8.61 -4.11 -9.45
C PRO A 44 -9.77 -3.27 -10.00
N ASP A 45 -10.90 -3.19 -9.30
CA ASP A 45 -12.03 -2.33 -9.66
C ASP A 45 -11.79 -0.85 -9.33
N GLY A 46 -10.70 -0.53 -8.58
CA GLY A 46 -10.34 0.82 -8.21
C GLY A 46 -10.78 1.24 -6.80
N THR A 47 -11.33 0.32 -6.00
CA THR A 47 -11.60 0.59 -4.58
C THR A 47 -10.28 0.74 -3.82
N LEU A 48 -10.14 1.80 -3.04
CA LEU A 48 -8.98 2.06 -2.18
C LEU A 48 -9.33 1.80 -0.71
N TYR A 49 -8.35 1.25 0.02
CA TYR A 49 -8.39 1.00 1.46
C TYR A 49 -7.20 1.69 2.10
N ILE A 50 -7.43 2.55 3.08
CA ILE A 50 -6.40 3.41 3.69
C ILE A 50 -6.34 3.11 5.19
N GLY A 51 -5.14 2.83 5.69
CA GLY A 51 -4.87 2.65 7.11
C GLY A 51 -4.52 3.96 7.78
N GLY A 52 -5.33 4.40 8.75
CA GLY A 52 -5.05 5.59 9.55
C GLY A 52 -4.27 5.24 10.79
N SER A 53 -2.95 5.55 10.83
CA SER A 53 -2.08 5.15 11.94
C SER A 53 -2.51 5.79 13.26
N SER A 54 -2.82 7.09 13.26
CA SER A 54 -3.19 7.80 14.49
C SER A 54 -4.64 7.60 14.91
N THR A 55 -5.53 7.26 13.98
CA THR A 55 -6.96 7.07 14.28
C THR A 55 -7.32 5.63 14.61
N GLY A 56 -6.48 4.66 14.21
CA GLY A 56 -6.81 3.25 14.32
C GLY A 56 -8.06 2.89 13.52
N ARG A 57 -8.18 3.41 12.28
CA ARG A 57 -9.34 3.18 11.40
C ARG A 57 -8.88 2.72 10.02
N ILE A 58 -9.78 2.03 9.34
CA ILE A 58 -9.64 1.79 7.90
C ILE A 58 -10.68 2.67 7.20
N TYR A 59 -10.18 3.48 6.27
CA TYR A 59 -11.02 4.27 5.37
C TYR A 59 -11.14 3.57 4.02
N ARG A 60 -12.23 3.84 3.31
CA ARG A 60 -12.49 3.28 1.99
C ARG A 60 -13.02 4.35 1.05
N ALA A 61 -12.52 4.35 -0.18
CA ALA A 61 -13.09 5.07 -1.31
C ALA A 61 -13.43 4.06 -2.41
N GLU A 62 -14.70 4.04 -2.83
CA GLU A 62 -15.15 3.22 -3.97
C GLU A 62 -14.82 3.93 -5.30
N PRO A 63 -14.82 3.20 -6.42
CA PRO A 63 -14.51 3.77 -7.74
C PRO A 63 -15.35 5.01 -8.04
N GLY A 64 -14.67 6.10 -8.42
CA GLY A 64 -15.31 7.38 -8.76
C GLY A 64 -15.61 8.30 -7.57
N GLN A 65 -15.41 7.85 -6.35
CA GLN A 65 -15.49 8.71 -5.17
C GLN A 65 -14.27 9.63 -5.09
N THR A 66 -14.45 10.83 -4.55
CA THR A 66 -13.37 11.81 -4.28
C THR A 66 -13.03 11.89 -2.79
N ARG A 67 -13.69 11.09 -1.95
CA ARG A 67 -13.50 11.05 -0.50
C ARG A 67 -13.44 9.61 -0.03
N ALA A 68 -12.51 9.35 0.90
CA ALA A 68 -12.45 8.10 1.63
C ALA A 68 -13.08 8.28 3.00
N GLU A 69 -14.10 7.47 3.29
CA GLU A 69 -14.85 7.52 4.54
C GLU A 69 -14.48 6.36 5.46
N THR A 70 -14.69 6.53 6.78
CA THR A 70 -14.47 5.45 7.74
C THR A 70 -15.29 4.22 7.36
N TRP A 71 -14.61 3.11 7.10
CA TRP A 71 -15.23 1.83 6.74
C TRP A 71 -15.17 0.81 7.87
N ILE A 72 -14.01 0.67 8.55
CA ILE A 72 -13.91 -0.10 9.78
C ILE A 72 -13.46 0.86 10.89
N SER A 73 -14.30 1.02 11.91
CA SER A 73 -13.98 1.88 13.05
C SER A 73 -12.91 1.23 13.94
N LYS A 74 -12.27 2.04 14.79
CA LYS A 74 -11.29 1.58 15.76
C LYS A 74 -11.85 0.45 16.64
N GLU A 75 -13.06 0.63 17.13
CA GLU A 75 -13.72 -0.30 18.05
C GLU A 75 -14.10 -1.61 17.36
N SER A 76 -14.69 -1.54 16.15
CA SER A 76 -15.09 -2.75 15.40
C SER A 76 -13.89 -3.55 14.87
N GLY A 77 -12.78 -2.88 14.56
CA GLY A 77 -11.52 -3.49 14.17
C GLY A 77 -10.68 -3.93 15.36
N ASP A 78 -10.98 -3.41 16.57
CA ASP A 78 -10.12 -3.55 17.74
C ASP A 78 -8.69 -3.11 17.42
N PHE A 79 -8.58 -1.91 16.83
CA PHE A 79 -7.34 -1.37 16.32
C PHE A 79 -6.66 -0.41 17.30
N HIS A 80 -5.32 -0.38 17.25
CA HIS A 80 -4.46 0.55 17.98
C HIS A 80 -3.70 1.45 16.99
N LEU A 81 -2.56 1.01 16.50
CA LEU A 81 -1.76 1.66 15.47
C LEU A 81 -1.84 0.82 14.19
N VAL A 82 -2.62 1.28 13.22
CA VAL A 82 -2.74 0.61 11.92
C VAL A 82 -1.60 1.05 11.03
N LEU A 83 -0.76 0.10 10.61
CA LEU A 83 0.22 0.25 9.54
C LEU A 83 -0.24 -0.53 8.29
N GLY A 84 0.53 -1.43 7.74
CA GLY A 84 0.26 -2.13 6.48
C GLY A 84 -1.18 -2.57 6.23
N VAL A 85 -1.70 -2.23 5.06
CA VAL A 85 -3.02 -2.66 4.57
C VAL A 85 -2.88 -3.25 3.18
N LEU A 86 -3.36 -4.49 2.99
CA LEU A 86 -3.34 -5.17 1.71
C LEU A 86 -4.71 -5.79 1.39
N ALA A 87 -5.28 -5.43 0.25
CA ALA A 87 -6.51 -6.03 -0.25
C ALA A 87 -6.20 -7.26 -1.10
N ASP A 88 -6.84 -8.39 -0.77
CA ASP A 88 -6.77 -9.63 -1.53
C ASP A 88 -8.17 -10.01 -2.02
N PRO A 89 -8.57 -9.61 -3.23
CA PRO A 89 -9.87 -9.93 -3.77
C PRO A 89 -10.04 -11.41 -4.09
N ALA A 90 -8.95 -12.14 -4.34
CA ALA A 90 -9.01 -13.58 -4.66
C ALA A 90 -9.56 -14.42 -3.50
N THR A 91 -9.23 -14.05 -2.27
CA THR A 91 -9.73 -14.70 -1.04
C THR A 91 -10.80 -13.86 -0.32
N ASN A 92 -11.20 -12.72 -0.88
CA ASN A 92 -12.08 -11.75 -0.24
C ASN A 92 -11.56 -11.34 1.15
N THR A 93 -10.25 -11.04 1.26
CA THR A 93 -9.59 -10.73 2.53
C THR A 93 -8.93 -9.35 2.47
N LEU A 94 -9.17 -8.53 3.49
CA LEU A 94 -8.33 -7.39 3.82
C LEU A 94 -7.37 -7.82 4.92
N TRP A 95 -6.07 -7.69 4.68
CA TRP A 95 -4.98 -7.91 5.61
C TRP A 95 -4.58 -6.60 6.24
N VAL A 96 -4.39 -6.57 7.55
CA VAL A 96 -4.10 -5.35 8.30
C VAL A 96 -3.04 -5.62 9.36
N CYS A 97 -1.98 -4.84 9.35
CA CYS A 97 -1.01 -4.73 10.43
C CYS A 97 -1.54 -3.82 11.53
N ASP A 98 -1.64 -4.32 12.75
CA ASP A 98 -2.06 -3.56 13.94
C ASP A 98 -1.08 -3.74 15.08
N ASN A 99 -0.72 -2.65 15.74
CA ASN A 99 0.31 -2.64 16.77
C ASN A 99 -0.18 -1.92 18.01
N ASP A 100 -0.17 -2.62 19.14
CA ASP A 100 -0.36 -2.03 20.46
C ASP A 100 1.01 -1.74 21.07
N LEU A 101 1.41 -0.47 21.01
CA LEU A 101 2.73 -0.04 21.50
C LEU A 101 2.82 -0.09 23.03
N ASP A 102 1.70 0.11 23.73
CA ASP A 102 1.65 0.05 25.19
C ASP A 102 1.80 -1.40 25.69
N ALA A 103 1.08 -2.33 25.08
CA ALA A 103 1.21 -3.76 25.34
C ALA A 103 2.43 -4.41 24.66
N LYS A 104 3.14 -3.70 23.78
CA LYS A 104 4.27 -4.20 22.98
C LYS A 104 3.91 -5.42 22.15
N THR A 105 2.69 -5.44 21.61
CA THR A 105 2.21 -6.52 20.76
C THR A 105 2.00 -6.05 19.34
N ALA A 106 2.37 -6.89 18.38
CA ALA A 106 2.10 -6.72 16.97
C ALA A 106 1.20 -7.85 16.48
N THR A 107 0.25 -7.55 15.63
CA THR A 107 -0.79 -8.48 15.19
C THR A 107 -1.08 -8.30 13.69
N LEU A 108 -1.09 -9.39 12.96
CA LEU A 108 -1.68 -9.43 11.63
C LEU A 108 -3.17 -9.76 11.78
N LYS A 109 -4.05 -8.85 11.40
CA LYS A 109 -5.51 -9.03 11.44
C LYS A 109 -6.08 -9.24 10.05
N THR A 110 -7.18 -9.99 9.94
CA THR A 110 -7.88 -10.21 8.67
C THR A 110 -9.35 -9.87 8.78
N PHE A 111 -9.87 -9.27 7.73
CA PHE A 111 -11.27 -8.87 7.62
C PHE A 111 -11.85 -9.35 6.29
N ALA A 112 -13.16 -9.50 6.22
CA ALA A 112 -13.85 -9.74 4.96
C ALA A 112 -13.80 -8.47 4.10
N LEU A 113 -13.18 -8.53 2.93
CA LEU A 113 -12.94 -7.37 2.05
C LEU A 113 -14.25 -6.68 1.61
N LYS A 114 -15.36 -7.42 1.49
CA LYS A 114 -16.66 -6.86 1.09
C LYS A 114 -17.44 -6.23 2.23
N SER A 115 -17.36 -6.78 3.45
CA SER A 115 -18.20 -6.37 4.58
C SER A 115 -17.47 -5.68 5.72
N GLY A 116 -16.14 -5.75 5.78
CA GLY A 116 -15.35 -5.27 6.89
C GLY A 116 -15.43 -6.14 8.16
N ASN A 117 -16.13 -7.28 8.09
CA ASN A 117 -16.27 -8.13 9.27
C ASN A 117 -14.93 -8.78 9.64
N LYS A 118 -14.55 -8.68 10.94
CA LYS A 118 -13.35 -9.30 11.50
C LYS A 118 -13.39 -10.82 11.31
N ARG A 119 -12.27 -11.41 10.91
CA ARG A 119 -12.15 -12.86 10.68
C ARG A 119 -11.19 -13.51 11.66
N LYS A 120 -9.89 -13.21 11.55
CA LYS A 120 -8.81 -13.81 12.33
C LYS A 120 -7.78 -12.77 12.73
N PHE A 121 -7.00 -13.11 13.74
CA PHE A 121 -5.78 -12.39 14.08
C PHE A 121 -4.66 -13.38 14.36
N TYR A 122 -3.41 -12.93 14.15
CA TYR A 122 -2.20 -13.72 14.34
C TYR A 122 -1.19 -12.86 15.08
N LEU A 123 -0.84 -13.25 16.29
CA LEU A 123 0.15 -12.55 17.10
C LEU A 123 1.55 -12.76 16.54
N PHE A 124 2.38 -11.72 16.60
CA PHE A 124 3.80 -11.82 16.29
C PHE A 124 4.51 -12.56 17.43
N PRO A 125 5.24 -13.65 17.16
CA PRO A 125 5.96 -14.38 18.19
C PRO A 125 7.04 -13.50 18.82
N GLY A 126 6.93 -13.24 20.12
CA GLY A 126 7.84 -12.38 20.87
C GLY A 126 7.65 -10.87 20.64
N GLY A 127 6.50 -10.45 20.13
CA GLY A 127 6.22 -9.03 19.81
C GLY A 127 6.93 -8.55 18.55
N GLY A 128 6.99 -7.24 18.36
CA GLY A 128 7.59 -6.59 17.18
C GLY A 128 6.81 -5.39 16.71
N LEU A 129 6.97 -5.02 15.42
CA LEU A 129 6.19 -4.01 14.74
C LEU A 129 5.75 -4.55 13.36
N CYS A 130 4.47 -4.93 13.25
CA CYS A 130 3.86 -5.34 11.99
C CYS A 130 3.79 -4.12 11.07
N ASN A 131 4.53 -4.14 9.95
CA ASN A 131 4.61 -2.97 9.07
C ASN A 131 3.91 -3.24 7.72
N ASP A 132 4.52 -3.93 6.79
CA ASP A 132 3.96 -4.12 5.46
C ASP A 132 3.73 -5.60 5.12
N ILE A 133 2.90 -5.87 4.10
CA ILE A 133 2.39 -7.19 3.77
C ILE A 133 2.51 -7.45 2.28
N THR A 134 2.98 -8.64 1.91
CA THR A 134 2.89 -9.15 0.54
C THR A 134 2.41 -10.60 0.52
N LEU A 135 1.83 -11.01 -0.61
CA LEU A 135 1.30 -12.38 -0.77
C LEU A 135 2.03 -13.14 -1.87
N LYS A 136 2.28 -14.43 -1.63
CA LYS A 136 2.77 -15.37 -2.63
C LYS A 136 2.15 -16.74 -2.42
N ALA A 137 1.51 -17.29 -3.45
CA ALA A 137 0.89 -18.62 -3.40
C ALA A 137 0.02 -18.83 -2.14
N HIS A 138 -0.84 -17.86 -1.83
CA HIS A 138 -1.73 -17.82 -0.65
C HIS A 138 -1.03 -17.76 0.72
N ALA A 139 0.30 -17.65 0.77
CA ALA A 139 1.01 -17.31 2.00
C ALA A 139 1.15 -15.79 2.12
N ALA A 140 1.04 -15.27 3.35
CA ALA A 140 1.36 -13.88 3.64
C ALA A 140 2.79 -13.78 4.18
N TYR A 141 3.51 -12.74 3.76
CA TYR A 141 4.83 -12.38 4.25
C TYR A 141 4.77 -10.96 4.77
N ILE A 142 5.25 -10.75 5.99
CA ILE A 142 5.03 -9.53 6.75
C ILE A 142 6.34 -9.03 7.32
N THR A 143 6.67 -7.75 7.11
CA THR A 143 7.83 -7.12 7.73
C THR A 143 7.59 -6.84 9.21
N ASP A 144 8.61 -7.11 10.01
CA ASP A 144 8.71 -6.76 11.42
C ASP A 144 9.87 -5.78 11.58
N THR A 145 9.53 -4.51 11.61
CA THR A 145 10.49 -3.40 11.55
C THR A 145 11.47 -3.42 12.73
N ILE A 146 10.98 -3.66 13.94
CA ILE A 146 11.81 -3.57 15.15
C ILE A 146 12.82 -4.71 15.22
N ASN A 147 12.44 -5.91 14.80
CA ASN A 147 13.28 -7.10 14.96
C ASN A 147 14.08 -7.45 13.69
N GLY A 148 13.97 -6.67 12.60
CA GLY A 148 14.70 -6.93 11.35
C GLY A 148 14.35 -8.29 10.73
N ARG A 149 13.09 -8.72 10.80
CA ARG A 149 12.67 -10.03 10.30
C ARG A 149 11.44 -9.96 9.41
N ILE A 150 11.25 -10.99 8.61
CA ILE A 150 10.04 -11.20 7.83
C ILE A 150 9.37 -12.45 8.38
N LEU A 151 8.10 -12.30 8.77
CA LEU A 151 7.25 -13.39 9.20
C LEU A 151 6.46 -13.96 8.03
N LYS A 152 6.15 -15.25 8.09
CA LYS A 152 5.33 -15.96 7.11
C LYS A 152 4.12 -16.58 7.80
N LEU A 153 2.95 -16.33 7.25
CA LEU A 153 1.74 -17.10 7.52
C LEU A 153 1.53 -18.08 6.36
N ALA A 154 1.80 -19.36 6.60
CA ALA A 154 1.56 -20.39 5.58
C ALA A 154 0.05 -20.62 5.38
N PRO A 155 -0.40 -21.06 4.19
CA PRO A 155 -1.80 -21.40 3.95
C PRO A 155 -2.30 -22.43 4.95
N GLY A 156 -3.43 -22.12 5.60
CA GLY A 156 -4.01 -23.00 6.63
C GLY A 156 -3.32 -22.99 7.98
N SER A 157 -2.18 -22.30 8.14
CA SER A 157 -1.54 -22.13 9.44
C SER A 157 -2.38 -21.26 10.38
N GLY A 158 -2.32 -21.56 11.67
CA GLY A 158 -2.86 -20.73 12.75
C GLY A 158 -1.85 -19.75 13.32
N GLU A 159 -0.58 -19.84 12.92
CA GLU A 159 0.54 -19.13 13.54
C GLU A 159 1.51 -18.57 12.50
N LEU A 160 2.12 -17.44 12.86
CA LEU A 160 3.22 -16.84 12.11
C LEU A 160 4.54 -17.54 12.47
N SER A 161 5.39 -17.73 11.48
CA SER A 161 6.74 -18.24 11.66
C SER A 161 7.79 -17.29 11.07
N VAL A 162 8.98 -17.24 11.62
CA VAL A 162 10.09 -16.45 11.07
C VAL A 162 10.53 -17.08 9.75
N TRP A 163 10.49 -16.32 8.65
CA TRP A 163 10.94 -16.72 7.34
C TRP A 163 12.33 -16.18 7.00
N TYR A 164 12.60 -14.92 7.39
CA TYR A 164 13.88 -14.25 7.26
C TYR A 164 14.20 -13.49 8.55
N ASN A 165 15.48 -13.39 8.91
CA ASN A 165 15.90 -12.66 10.10
C ASN A 165 17.31 -12.09 9.91
N ASP A 166 17.42 -10.77 10.03
CA ASP A 166 18.69 -10.05 10.10
C ASP A 166 18.56 -8.90 11.11
N PRO A 167 18.79 -9.17 12.39
CA PRO A 167 18.69 -8.13 13.43
C PRO A 167 19.82 -7.09 13.38
N SER A 168 20.82 -7.28 12.50
CA SER A 168 21.88 -6.27 12.31
C SER A 168 21.48 -5.11 11.43
N ASP A 169 20.42 -5.28 10.60
CA ASP A 169 19.82 -4.24 9.78
C ASP A 169 18.29 -4.21 10.00
N PRO A 170 17.84 -3.72 11.17
CA PRO A 170 16.42 -3.58 11.47
C PRO A 170 15.78 -2.49 10.58
N SER A 171 14.56 -2.07 10.89
CA SER A 171 13.78 -1.08 10.15
C SER A 171 13.27 -1.55 8.79
N LEU A 172 13.07 -2.89 8.61
CA LEU A 172 12.38 -3.42 7.45
C LEU A 172 10.99 -2.79 7.32
N ASP A 173 10.70 -2.29 6.11
CA ASP A 173 9.49 -1.55 5.81
C ASP A 173 8.74 -2.18 4.65
N GLY A 174 8.73 -1.58 3.46
CA GLY A 174 8.05 -2.09 2.29
C GLY A 174 8.50 -3.49 1.88
N ILE A 175 7.57 -4.29 1.38
CA ILE A 175 7.84 -5.67 0.96
C ILE A 175 7.07 -6.06 -0.30
N VAL A 176 7.72 -6.71 -1.24
CA VAL A 176 7.09 -7.16 -2.48
C VAL A 176 7.71 -8.45 -3.03
N TRP A 177 6.87 -9.36 -3.52
CA TRP A 177 7.29 -10.45 -4.38
C TRP A 177 7.34 -9.99 -5.83
N ALA A 178 8.52 -10.05 -6.45
CA ALA A 178 8.67 -9.66 -7.85
C ALA A 178 8.43 -10.84 -8.82
N LYS A 179 8.28 -10.52 -10.10
CA LYS A 179 8.02 -11.51 -11.17
C LYS A 179 9.19 -12.47 -11.38
N ASP A 180 10.41 -12.10 -10.98
CA ASP A 180 11.59 -12.97 -11.03
C ASP A 180 11.62 -14.04 -9.93
N GLY A 181 10.57 -14.11 -9.11
CA GLY A 181 10.43 -15.09 -8.04
C GLY A 181 11.22 -14.79 -6.78
N LYS A 182 11.80 -13.60 -6.67
CA LYS A 182 12.52 -13.13 -5.48
C LYS A 182 11.67 -12.18 -4.66
N LEU A 183 12.01 -12.03 -3.40
CA LEU A 183 11.40 -11.04 -2.52
C LEU A 183 12.30 -9.83 -2.44
N TYR A 184 11.70 -8.65 -2.52
CA TYR A 184 12.37 -7.37 -2.30
C TYR A 184 11.75 -6.68 -1.09
N THR A 185 12.61 -6.07 -0.30
CA THR A 185 12.24 -5.25 0.86
C THR A 185 13.21 -4.08 0.98
N ASN A 186 12.87 -3.09 1.76
CA ASN A 186 13.75 -1.98 2.07
C ASN A 186 13.87 -1.79 3.58
N THR A 187 14.81 -0.94 3.99
CA THR A 187 14.97 -0.50 5.38
C THR A 187 14.84 1.02 5.44
N TYR A 188 13.91 1.48 6.27
CA TYR A 188 13.58 2.90 6.39
C TYR A 188 14.74 3.75 6.93
N ASP A 189 15.42 3.27 7.98
CA ASP A 189 16.50 4.02 8.64
C ASP A 189 17.85 3.88 7.92
N SER A 190 18.20 2.67 7.46
CA SER A 190 19.47 2.39 6.80
C SER A 190 19.46 2.75 5.31
N ASN A 191 18.28 3.04 4.74
CA ASN A 191 18.09 3.37 3.32
C ASN A 191 18.58 2.28 2.37
N HIS A 192 18.43 1.02 2.73
CA HIS A 192 18.81 -0.10 1.89
C HIS A 192 17.62 -0.60 1.07
N LEU A 193 17.90 -1.04 -0.15
CA LEU A 193 17.03 -1.90 -0.94
C LEU A 193 17.63 -3.31 -0.93
N ILE A 194 16.87 -4.28 -0.45
CA ILE A 194 17.36 -5.64 -0.20
C ILE A 194 16.62 -6.62 -1.10
N ARG A 195 17.36 -7.47 -1.79
CA ARG A 195 16.83 -8.63 -2.50
C ARG A 195 17.09 -9.89 -1.69
N ILE A 196 16.05 -10.68 -1.43
CA ILE A 196 16.14 -11.99 -0.77
C ILE A 196 15.85 -13.08 -1.80
N ASN A 197 16.83 -13.93 -2.05
CA ASN A 197 16.65 -15.10 -2.90
C ASN A 197 15.78 -16.13 -2.17
N VAL A 198 15.17 -17.03 -2.93
CA VAL A 198 14.32 -18.09 -2.39
C VAL A 198 14.92 -19.42 -2.76
N ASN A 199 15.13 -20.26 -1.77
CA ASN A 199 15.63 -21.62 -1.96
C ASN A 199 14.55 -22.51 -2.61
N PRO A 200 14.93 -23.65 -3.22
CA PRO A 200 13.97 -24.57 -3.84
C PRO A 200 12.88 -25.10 -2.89
N ASP A 201 13.17 -25.16 -1.58
CA ASP A 201 12.22 -25.57 -0.54
C ASP A 201 11.29 -24.42 -0.07
N GLY A 202 11.45 -23.23 -0.65
CA GLY A 202 10.67 -22.03 -0.31
C GLY A 202 11.14 -21.29 0.93
N SER A 203 12.27 -21.67 1.54
CA SER A 203 12.90 -20.91 2.62
C SER A 203 13.63 -19.68 2.09
N ALA A 204 13.91 -18.71 2.98
CA ALA A 204 14.74 -17.56 2.62
C ALA A 204 16.16 -18.01 2.29
N GLY A 205 16.65 -17.54 1.16
CA GLY A 205 18.04 -17.73 0.73
C GLY A 205 18.91 -16.52 1.07
N LYS A 206 19.98 -16.32 0.29
CA LYS A 206 20.89 -15.20 0.47
C LYS A 206 20.16 -13.87 0.28
N ALA A 207 20.26 -12.97 1.26
CA ALA A 207 19.93 -11.56 1.14
C ALA A 207 21.12 -10.79 0.54
N THR A 208 20.82 -9.76 -0.25
CA THR A 208 21.81 -8.89 -0.89
C THR A 208 21.28 -7.46 -0.85
N VAL A 209 22.03 -6.56 -0.23
CA VAL A 209 21.78 -5.12 -0.35
C VAL A 209 22.19 -4.72 -1.76
N LEU A 210 21.25 -4.13 -2.51
CA LEU A 210 21.49 -3.70 -3.88
C LEU A 210 22.14 -2.32 -3.89
N SER A 211 23.14 -2.13 -4.74
CA SER A 211 23.66 -0.81 -5.03
C SER A 211 22.68 -0.05 -5.92
N THR A 212 22.41 1.20 -5.61
CA THR A 212 21.50 2.06 -6.38
C THR A 212 22.29 3.20 -7.04
N ASP A 213 21.88 3.62 -8.24
CA ASP A 213 22.49 4.73 -8.98
C ASP A 213 22.14 6.10 -8.37
N LEU A 214 21.02 6.19 -7.64
CA LEU A 214 20.65 7.33 -6.80
C LEU A 214 20.62 6.88 -5.34
N PRO A 215 21.03 7.73 -4.39
CA PRO A 215 20.88 7.43 -2.96
C PRO A 215 19.39 7.39 -2.60
N LEU A 216 19.02 6.46 -1.73
CA LEU A 216 17.67 6.34 -1.18
C LEU A 216 17.54 7.19 0.10
N TYR A 217 16.35 7.72 0.34
CA TYR A 217 16.03 8.50 1.54
C TYR A 217 14.69 8.09 2.12
N GLN A 218 14.74 7.34 3.22
CA GLN A 218 13.57 6.77 3.88
C GLN A 218 12.64 6.04 2.90
N PRO A 219 13.17 5.01 2.20
CA PRO A 219 12.34 4.18 1.34
C PRO A 219 11.32 3.46 2.21
N ASP A 220 10.06 3.60 1.82
CA ASP A 220 8.87 3.14 2.53
C ASP A 220 8.17 2.04 1.70
N ALA A 221 6.92 2.15 1.38
CA ALA A 221 6.17 1.10 0.68
C ALA A 221 6.81 0.64 -0.64
N LEU A 222 6.73 -0.68 -0.88
CA LEU A 222 7.03 -1.35 -2.15
C LEU A 222 5.78 -2.04 -2.70
N ARG A 223 5.44 -1.83 -3.98
CA ARG A 223 4.33 -2.53 -4.65
C ARG A 223 4.69 -2.90 -6.08
N LEU A 224 4.05 -3.95 -6.61
CA LEU A 224 4.10 -4.22 -8.06
C LEU A 224 3.01 -3.42 -8.77
N SER A 225 3.39 -2.73 -9.84
CA SER A 225 2.43 -2.25 -10.83
C SER A 225 1.75 -3.42 -11.55
N THR A 226 0.67 -3.14 -12.26
CA THR A 226 -0.11 -4.17 -12.99
C THR A 226 0.74 -4.93 -14.02
N ASP A 227 1.71 -4.29 -14.63
CA ASP A 227 2.67 -4.89 -15.57
C ASP A 227 3.89 -5.53 -14.86
N GLY A 228 4.01 -5.36 -13.52
CA GLY A 228 4.99 -6.02 -12.64
C GLY A 228 6.29 -5.28 -12.49
N ARG A 229 6.31 -3.99 -12.70
CA ARG A 229 7.40 -3.11 -12.27
C ARG A 229 7.33 -2.92 -10.76
N ILE A 230 8.46 -2.75 -10.11
CA ILE A 230 8.51 -2.42 -8.68
C ILE A 230 8.35 -0.90 -8.55
N LEU A 231 7.30 -0.48 -7.85
CA LEU A 231 7.07 0.88 -7.42
C LEU A 231 7.56 1.03 -5.99
N MET A 232 8.22 2.14 -5.70
CA MET A 232 8.75 2.47 -4.38
C MET A 232 8.36 3.88 -3.99
N ILE A 233 8.02 4.07 -2.71
CA ILE A 233 7.89 5.38 -2.11
C ILE A 233 9.18 5.72 -1.39
N GLU A 234 9.62 6.97 -1.54
CA GLU A 234 10.60 7.58 -0.64
C GLU A 234 9.93 8.72 0.13
N GLY A 235 9.90 8.59 1.45
CA GLY A 235 9.18 9.53 2.32
C GLY A 235 9.81 10.90 2.36
N GLN A 236 11.14 10.99 2.33
CA GLN A 236 11.86 12.26 2.32
C GLN A 236 12.70 12.42 1.05
N GLY A 237 12.99 13.67 0.73
CA GLY A 237 14.03 14.01 -0.21
C GLY A 237 15.40 13.99 0.46
N ARG A 238 16.37 14.66 -0.19
CA ARG A 238 17.75 14.77 0.33
C ARG A 238 17.79 15.48 1.68
N PRO A 239 18.78 15.18 2.56
CA PRO A 239 18.95 15.93 3.81
C PRO A 239 18.99 17.44 3.58
N GLY A 240 18.14 18.18 4.30
CA GLY A 240 17.97 19.64 4.13
C GLY A 240 16.99 20.05 3.02
N ALA A 241 16.33 19.10 2.37
CA ALA A 241 15.22 19.35 1.45
C ALA A 241 13.98 19.87 2.19
N GLY A 242 13.08 20.49 1.44
CA GLY A 242 11.80 20.98 1.98
C GLY A 242 10.81 19.86 2.27
N LEU A 243 9.68 20.22 2.88
CA LEU A 243 8.63 19.27 3.26
C LEU A 243 7.99 18.47 2.09
N LYS A 244 8.14 18.94 0.86
CA LYS A 244 7.53 18.35 -0.34
C LYS A 244 8.57 17.75 -1.28
N GLU A 245 9.42 16.89 -0.75
CA GLU A 245 10.48 16.24 -1.52
C GLU A 245 10.28 14.72 -1.65
N GLY A 246 9.23 14.19 -1.03
CA GLY A 246 8.88 12.78 -1.17
C GLY A 246 8.53 12.43 -2.62
N ARG A 247 8.79 11.19 -3.00
CA ARG A 247 8.68 10.77 -4.40
C ARG A 247 8.14 9.37 -4.59
N LEU A 248 7.60 9.15 -5.78
CA LEU A 248 7.26 7.84 -6.33
C LEU A 248 8.34 7.47 -7.35
N ASP A 249 8.93 6.31 -7.18
CA ASP A 249 9.97 5.76 -8.02
C ASP A 249 9.59 4.43 -8.66
N GLU A 250 10.17 4.15 -9.85
CA GLU A 250 10.25 2.82 -10.42
C GLU A 250 11.64 2.26 -10.15
N VAL A 251 11.71 1.05 -9.59
CA VAL A 251 12.95 0.34 -9.33
C VAL A 251 13.22 -0.67 -10.43
N VAL A 252 14.31 -0.50 -11.16
CA VAL A 252 14.73 -1.41 -12.24
C VAL A 252 15.93 -2.23 -11.80
N ILE A 253 15.76 -3.54 -11.67
CA ILE A 253 16.77 -4.45 -11.12
C ILE A 253 17.76 -4.91 -12.19
N HIS A 254 19.06 -4.84 -11.88
CA HIS A 254 20.19 -5.28 -12.72
C HIS A 254 21.16 -6.15 -11.91
N GLY A 255 20.82 -7.42 -11.71
CA GLY A 255 21.67 -8.32 -10.88
C GLY A 255 21.71 -7.83 -9.41
N ASP A 256 22.89 -7.43 -8.94
CA ASP A 256 23.11 -6.94 -7.56
C ASP A 256 23.04 -5.39 -7.48
N SER A 257 22.49 -4.74 -8.51
CA SER A 257 22.25 -3.31 -8.53
C SER A 257 20.83 -2.98 -8.98
N ALA A 258 20.40 -1.74 -8.75
CA ALA A 258 19.12 -1.20 -9.23
C ALA A 258 19.29 0.23 -9.74
N THR A 259 18.56 0.57 -10.80
CA THR A 259 18.36 1.95 -11.25
C THR A 259 17.06 2.48 -10.65
N ILE A 260 17.13 3.67 -10.08
CA ILE A 260 15.98 4.37 -9.49
C ILE A 260 15.49 5.44 -10.48
N LYS A 261 14.33 5.20 -11.04
CA LYS A 261 13.71 6.11 -12.00
C LYS A 261 12.59 6.88 -11.30
N VAL A 262 12.83 8.17 -11.04
CA VAL A 262 11.83 9.04 -10.44
C VAL A 262 10.65 9.22 -11.40
N LEU A 263 9.46 8.79 -10.99
CA LEU A 263 8.22 8.94 -11.75
C LEU A 263 7.54 10.27 -11.43
N LYS A 264 7.50 10.62 -10.14
CA LYS A 264 6.95 11.89 -9.67
C LYS A 264 7.51 12.25 -8.29
N SER A 265 7.77 13.54 -8.07
CA SER A 265 8.17 14.12 -6.79
C SER A 265 7.20 15.22 -6.36
N GLY A 266 7.43 15.80 -5.20
CA GLY A 266 6.63 16.92 -4.69
C GLY A 266 5.55 16.51 -3.71
N PHE A 267 5.64 15.30 -3.14
CA PHE A 267 4.74 14.82 -2.11
C PHE A 267 5.23 15.21 -0.72
N GLU A 268 4.29 15.47 0.18
CA GLU A 268 4.57 15.81 1.57
C GLU A 268 4.63 14.53 2.42
N LEU A 269 5.86 14.00 2.55
CA LEU A 269 6.18 12.76 3.27
C LEU A 269 5.19 11.64 2.93
N PRO A 270 5.22 11.13 1.68
CA PRO A 270 4.38 10.01 1.27
C PRO A 270 4.85 8.74 1.98
N ALA A 271 3.91 7.84 2.34
CA ALA A 271 4.21 6.57 2.98
C ALA A 271 3.79 5.37 2.14
N ALA A 272 2.78 5.50 1.27
CA ALA A 272 2.27 4.34 0.58
C ALA A 272 1.96 4.59 -0.90
N VAL A 273 2.01 3.50 -1.66
CA VAL A 273 1.57 3.44 -3.06
C VAL A 273 0.74 2.18 -3.30
N THR A 274 -0.27 2.27 -4.15
CA THR A 274 -0.99 1.10 -4.66
C THR A 274 -1.37 1.29 -6.12
N PRO A 275 -1.19 0.29 -6.98
CA PRO A 275 -1.54 0.40 -8.40
C PRO A 275 -3.00 0.04 -8.65
N VAL A 276 -3.64 0.79 -9.57
CA VAL A 276 -4.94 0.48 -10.16
C VAL A 276 -4.84 0.71 -11.67
N GLY A 277 -4.79 -0.35 -12.44
CA GLY A 277 -4.55 -0.25 -13.88
C GLY A 277 -3.18 0.39 -14.18
N ASN A 278 -3.17 1.49 -14.92
CA ASN A 278 -2.00 2.30 -15.23
C ASN A 278 -1.83 3.53 -14.31
N ILE A 279 -2.52 3.55 -13.18
CA ILE A 279 -2.42 4.61 -12.18
C ILE A 279 -1.77 4.04 -10.92
N ALA A 280 -0.79 4.76 -10.38
CA ALA A 280 -0.30 4.57 -9.02
C ALA A 280 -0.95 5.61 -8.10
N TRP A 281 -1.66 5.16 -7.09
CA TRP A 281 -2.17 6.03 -6.04
C TRP A 281 -1.10 6.21 -4.98
N VAL A 282 -0.71 7.44 -4.70
CA VAL A 282 0.33 7.81 -3.72
C VAL A 282 -0.33 8.50 -2.54
N LEU A 283 -0.06 8.02 -1.33
CA LEU A 283 -0.64 8.49 -0.07
C LEU A 283 0.32 9.42 0.66
N GLU A 284 -0.09 10.65 0.96
CA GLU A 284 0.67 11.56 1.84
C GLU A 284 0.35 11.29 3.31
N ALA A 285 1.38 10.99 4.09
CA ALA A 285 1.27 10.71 5.52
C ALA A 285 1.52 11.93 6.41
N LYS A 286 2.34 12.88 5.96
CA LYS A 286 2.65 14.14 6.66
C LYS A 286 3.18 13.94 8.10
N PHE A 287 3.94 12.88 8.34
CA PHE A 287 4.45 12.54 9.67
C PHE A 287 5.37 13.60 10.29
N ASP A 288 5.89 14.54 9.49
CA ASP A 288 6.67 15.67 10.00
C ASP A 288 5.87 16.50 11.03
N TYR A 289 4.54 16.57 10.89
CA TYR A 289 3.69 17.26 11.89
C TYR A 289 3.62 16.53 13.24
N GLN A 290 4.11 15.29 13.31
CA GLN A 290 4.22 14.53 14.56
C GLN A 290 5.66 14.48 15.11
N ARG A 291 6.67 14.52 14.22
CA ARG A 291 8.07 14.20 14.52
C ARG A 291 8.98 15.44 14.58
N ASN A 292 8.71 16.46 13.75
CA ASN A 292 9.51 17.68 13.67
C ASN A 292 9.02 18.69 14.70
N ASP A 293 9.90 19.14 15.59
CA ASP A 293 9.56 20.07 16.68
C ASP A 293 8.98 21.40 16.16
N ASP A 294 9.39 21.87 14.98
CA ASP A 294 8.87 23.10 14.36
C ASP A 294 7.43 22.96 13.86
N LEU A 295 6.98 21.75 13.58
CA LEU A 295 5.64 21.45 13.04
C LEU A 295 4.72 20.79 14.04
N LYS A 296 5.27 20.19 15.09
CA LYS A 296 4.51 19.45 16.10
C LYS A 296 3.42 20.33 16.73
N GLY A 297 2.19 19.84 16.65
CA GLY A 297 1.01 20.55 17.15
C GLY A 297 0.40 21.56 16.17
N LYS A 298 1.03 21.83 15.03
CA LYS A 298 0.38 22.58 13.94
C LYS A 298 -0.65 21.71 13.23
N ASP A 299 -1.57 22.36 12.52
CA ASP A 299 -2.56 21.67 11.70
C ASP A 299 -1.91 21.14 10.41
N PRO A 300 -1.92 19.81 10.16
CA PRO A 300 -1.40 19.23 8.91
C PRO A 300 -2.34 19.48 7.71
N GLY A 301 -3.53 20.04 7.94
CA GLY A 301 -4.57 20.14 6.92
C GLY A 301 -5.16 18.76 6.56
N THR A 302 -5.74 18.67 5.37
CA THR A 302 -6.34 17.44 4.85
C THR A 302 -5.28 16.45 4.37
N PHE A 303 -5.59 15.15 4.48
CA PHE A 303 -4.76 14.07 3.94
C PHE A 303 -5.31 13.58 2.60
N HIS A 304 -4.41 13.22 1.70
CA HIS A 304 -4.75 12.92 0.31
C HIS A 304 -4.07 11.66 -0.20
N ALA A 305 -4.78 10.95 -1.09
CA ALA A 305 -4.17 10.01 -2.01
C ALA A 305 -4.25 10.58 -3.44
N TYR A 306 -3.11 10.69 -4.11
CA TYR A 306 -3.01 11.28 -5.45
C TYR A 306 -2.83 10.24 -6.53
N ALA A 307 -3.56 10.37 -7.62
CA ALA A 307 -3.40 9.55 -8.81
C ALA A 307 -2.20 10.02 -9.64
N VAL A 308 -1.27 9.10 -9.90
CA VAL A 308 -0.10 9.32 -10.76
C VAL A 308 -0.16 8.35 -11.92
N PRO A 309 -0.25 8.82 -13.17
CA PRO A 309 -0.13 7.95 -14.33
C PRO A 309 1.24 7.28 -14.35
N VAL A 310 1.26 5.96 -14.52
CA VAL A 310 2.48 5.17 -14.68
C VAL A 310 2.55 4.75 -16.15
N PRO A 311 3.59 5.18 -16.90
CA PRO A 311 3.70 4.96 -18.34
C PRO A 311 3.73 3.49 -18.75
#